data_3d561c817a0c6dd34cb3fc3cd6ba4821
#
_entry.id   3d561c817a0c6dd34cb3fc3cd6ba4821
#
_cell.length_a   1.000
_cell.length_b   1.000
_cell.length_c   1.000
_cell.angle_alpha   90.00
_cell.angle_beta   90.00
_cell.angle_gamma   90.00
#
_symmetry.space_group_name_H-M   'P 1'
#
loop_
_entity.id
_entity.type
_entity.pdbx_description
1 polymer ?
#
loop_
_entity_poly.entity_id
_entity_poly.type
_entity_poly.pdbx_seq_one_letter_code
_entity_poly.pdbx_strand_id
1 'polypeptide(L)'
;MIKTSDEMRKLIFLLIALVAMTTQAQADGKVVFTASAPDAVVVGDQFRLSYTVNTIKVRDFRVPSIKGFEVLMGPNRSQRMQSINGVTNNSITFTYILMATAEGEYSIPGATITADGNQMVSNSVKIKVLPPDKTGNTADGKGTASSGNQSGTSSSVSNQDLLITATANKTNVYEQEAFLLTFKIYTRESQLRFENVKLPDFKGFHSQEIEMPANAKWSQEHYKGKNYFTTVYRQFVLFPQQSGKLTIEPARFDATIAKAVQSDDPFDAFFNGGSNYVNVSKVIVTPKITVNVNPLPTGKPANFSGGVGEFSITSSINSKEVKTNDAITIKLVISGTGNLKLIANPEIKFPEDFDVYDPKVDSKVRLTQEGLSGNKVIEYLAIPRHAGVYKIPGVSFSYFDIKSKSYKTLNTEDYEVKVEKGAGNADQVIANFTNKEDLKVLGEDIRYIKLNDVKLQPKDNLLFGSLLYWLFYIVPAVVFIVFFIVYRKQAAENANVAKMRTKKANKVATKRMKLAGKLLAENSKEAFLSLIHISEPT
;
A
#
# COMPACT_ATOMS: atom_id res chain seq x y z
N MET A 1 17.55 3.09 -55.67
CA MET A 1 18.05 2.22 -54.57
C MET A 1 19.00 2.91 -53.58
N ILE A 2 19.25 4.22 -53.66
CA ILE A 2 20.20 4.95 -52.80
C ILE A 2 19.50 5.78 -51.69
N LYS A 3 18.19 6.02 -51.81
CA LYS A 3 17.41 6.82 -50.84
C LYS A 3 17.05 6.08 -49.52
N THR A 4 17.09 4.76 -49.51
CA THR A 4 16.71 3.96 -48.32
C THR A 4 17.85 3.79 -47.33
N SER A 5 19.11 3.95 -47.74
CA SER A 5 20.30 3.84 -46.87
C SER A 5 20.47 5.05 -45.95
N ASP A 6 20.12 6.24 -46.41
CA ASP A 6 20.26 7.49 -45.63
C ASP A 6 19.17 7.64 -44.59
N GLU A 7 17.95 7.22 -44.90
CA GLU A 7 16.85 7.21 -43.95
C GLU A 7 17.08 6.15 -42.83
N MET A 8 17.61 5.00 -43.17
CA MET A 8 18.01 3.98 -42.19
C MET A 8 19.17 4.46 -41.29
N ARG A 9 20.14 5.17 -41.83
CA ARG A 9 21.20 5.78 -41.02
C ARG A 9 20.68 6.85 -40.08
N LYS A 10 19.77 7.70 -40.52
CA LYS A 10 19.10 8.70 -39.68
C LYS A 10 18.28 8.04 -38.56
N LEU A 11 17.57 6.94 -38.86
CA LEU A 11 16.79 6.17 -37.89
C LEU A 11 17.70 5.50 -36.84
N ILE A 12 18.83 4.94 -37.24
CA ILE A 12 19.83 4.36 -36.36
C ILE A 12 20.50 5.44 -35.50
N PHE A 13 20.82 6.62 -36.05
CA PHE A 13 21.33 7.75 -35.27
C PHE A 13 20.28 8.30 -34.29
N LEU A 14 19.01 8.32 -34.66
CA LEU A 14 17.91 8.75 -33.79
C LEU A 14 17.69 7.73 -32.67
N LEU A 15 17.82 6.43 -32.95
CA LEU A 15 17.72 5.39 -31.94
C LEU A 15 18.92 5.40 -30.98
N ILE A 16 20.13 5.64 -31.48
CA ILE A 16 21.34 5.80 -30.65
C ILE A 16 21.26 7.07 -29.82
N ALA A 17 20.72 8.18 -30.36
CA ALA A 17 20.48 9.42 -29.62
C ALA A 17 19.39 9.25 -28.57
N LEU A 18 18.32 8.47 -28.83
CA LEU A 18 17.28 8.13 -27.87
C LEU A 18 17.83 7.27 -26.72
N VAL A 19 18.67 6.28 -27.02
CA VAL A 19 19.35 5.45 -26.02
C VAL A 19 20.38 6.27 -25.22
N ALA A 20 21.07 7.25 -25.85
CA ALA A 20 21.99 8.14 -25.16
C ALA A 20 21.27 9.15 -24.24
N MET A 21 20.02 9.56 -24.56
CA MET A 21 19.22 10.43 -23.71
C MET A 21 18.64 9.71 -22.46
N THR A 22 18.55 8.38 -22.48
CA THR A 22 18.05 7.63 -21.31
C THR A 22 19.14 7.38 -20.25
N THR A 23 20.40 7.72 -20.49
CA THR A 23 21.51 7.45 -19.57
C THR A 23 21.85 8.60 -18.62
N GLN A 24 21.07 9.68 -18.57
CA GLN A 24 21.28 10.79 -17.62
C GLN A 24 20.05 11.15 -16.80
N ALA A 25 19.27 10.16 -16.38
CA ALA A 25 18.48 10.32 -15.17
C ALA A 25 19.39 9.98 -13.97
N GLN A 26 20.39 10.80 -13.71
CA GLN A 26 20.95 10.95 -12.38
C GLN A 26 19.78 11.51 -11.55
N ALA A 27 19.09 10.62 -10.85
CA ALA A 27 18.23 11.02 -9.76
C ALA A 27 19.16 11.70 -8.75
N ASP A 28 19.21 13.02 -8.79
CA ASP A 28 19.73 13.87 -7.73
C ASP A 28 18.81 13.57 -6.53
N GLY A 29 19.14 12.51 -5.80
CA GLY A 29 18.33 11.98 -4.72
C GLY A 29 18.31 13.03 -3.63
N LYS A 30 17.14 13.67 -3.47
CA LYS A 30 16.89 14.62 -2.38
C LYS A 30 17.48 14.05 -1.11
N VAL A 31 18.36 14.81 -0.45
CA VAL A 31 18.93 14.41 0.84
C VAL A 31 17.78 14.25 1.82
N VAL A 32 17.71 13.09 2.48
CA VAL A 32 16.69 12.74 3.46
C VAL A 32 17.38 12.42 4.78
N PHE A 33 16.92 13.05 5.85
CA PHE A 33 17.42 12.83 7.19
C PHE A 33 16.27 12.38 8.09
N THR A 34 16.36 11.15 8.63
CA THR A 34 15.29 10.51 9.39
C THR A 34 15.77 9.96 10.72
N ALA A 35 14.91 10.07 11.73
CA ALA A 35 15.04 9.40 13.01
C ALA A 35 14.13 8.18 13.08
N SER A 36 14.61 7.08 13.69
CA SER A 36 13.87 5.84 13.87
C SER A 36 14.18 5.24 15.25
N ALA A 37 13.12 4.80 15.93
CA ALA A 37 13.18 4.04 17.18
C ALA A 37 11.94 3.12 17.25
N PRO A 38 11.88 2.15 18.19
CA PRO A 38 10.67 1.38 18.47
C PRO A 38 9.50 2.28 18.88
N ASP A 39 8.29 1.97 18.45
CA ASP A 39 7.07 2.72 18.83
C ASP A 39 6.74 2.53 20.34
N ALA A 40 7.14 1.38 20.92
CA ALA A 40 6.98 1.10 22.34
C ALA A 40 8.15 0.28 22.91
N VAL A 41 8.43 0.45 24.18
CA VAL A 41 9.46 -0.27 24.95
C VAL A 41 8.95 -0.48 26.38
N VAL A 42 9.57 -1.38 27.14
CA VAL A 42 9.21 -1.62 28.55
C VAL A 42 10.19 -0.86 29.46
N VAL A 43 9.74 -0.44 30.64
CA VAL A 43 10.63 0.16 31.67
C VAL A 43 11.78 -0.79 31.98
N GLY A 44 13.02 -0.28 31.93
CA GLY A 44 14.25 -1.04 32.09
C GLY A 44 14.84 -1.64 30.83
N ASP A 45 14.06 -1.70 29.74
CA ASP A 45 14.56 -2.21 28.46
C ASP A 45 15.48 -1.21 27.77
N GLN A 46 16.51 -1.78 27.13
CA GLN A 46 17.40 -1.03 26.26
C GLN A 46 16.89 -1.05 24.83
N PHE A 47 16.92 0.08 24.16
CA PHE A 47 16.51 0.19 22.78
C PHE A 47 17.43 1.11 21.97
N ARG A 48 17.32 1.01 20.67
CA ARG A 48 18.15 1.75 19.73
C ARG A 48 17.38 2.92 19.13
N LEU A 49 17.97 4.13 19.24
CA LEU A 49 17.56 5.33 18.51
C LEU A 49 18.57 5.58 17.39
N SER A 50 18.12 5.59 16.14
CA SER A 50 18.98 5.74 14.96
C SER A 50 18.59 6.98 14.16
N TYR A 51 19.57 7.79 13.78
CA TYR A 51 19.44 8.91 12.87
C TYR A 51 20.18 8.59 11.58
N THR A 52 19.47 8.48 10.47
CA THR A 52 20.04 8.07 9.17
C THR A 52 19.89 9.18 8.14
N VAL A 53 20.99 9.49 7.45
CA VAL A 53 21.01 10.42 6.30
C VAL A 53 21.60 9.72 5.08
N ASN A 54 21.01 9.97 3.91
CA ASN A 54 21.40 9.32 2.64
C ASN A 54 22.55 10.02 1.90
N THR A 55 23.48 10.64 2.64
CA THR A 55 24.72 11.22 2.11
C THR A 55 25.88 10.97 3.08
N ILE A 56 27.11 11.03 2.57
CA ILE A 56 28.34 10.93 3.40
C ILE A 56 28.94 12.29 3.77
N LYS A 57 28.50 13.37 3.12
CA LYS A 57 28.97 14.73 3.39
C LYS A 57 28.18 15.36 4.53
N VAL A 58 28.52 14.99 5.75
CA VAL A 58 27.77 15.32 6.97
C VAL A 58 28.66 16.01 7.98
N ARG A 59 28.16 17.11 8.58
CA ARG A 59 28.81 17.89 9.68
C ARG A 59 27.76 18.28 10.71
N ASP A 60 28.23 18.73 11.88
CA ASP A 60 27.43 19.41 12.92
C ASP A 60 26.18 18.60 13.36
N PHE A 61 26.33 17.28 13.51
CA PHE A 61 25.26 16.46 14.06
C PHE A 61 25.01 16.80 15.52
N ARG A 62 23.79 17.21 15.85
CA ARG A 62 23.38 17.57 17.23
C ARG A 62 22.01 16.95 17.52
N VAL A 63 21.91 16.29 18.65
CA VAL A 63 20.68 15.76 19.20
C VAL A 63 20.20 16.66 20.33
N PRO A 64 18.92 17.07 20.35
CA PRO A 64 18.38 17.82 21.49
C PRO A 64 18.30 16.91 22.73
N SER A 65 17.98 17.52 23.87
CA SER A 65 17.86 16.78 25.14
C SER A 65 16.88 15.63 25.02
N ILE A 66 17.32 14.42 25.31
CA ILE A 66 16.50 13.19 25.32
C ILE A 66 15.93 13.05 26.73
N LYS A 67 14.67 13.50 26.91
CA LYS A 67 13.98 13.41 28.20
C LYS A 67 13.26 12.05 28.35
N GLY A 68 13.26 11.48 29.55
CA GLY A 68 12.58 10.24 29.90
C GLY A 68 13.37 8.96 29.61
N PHE A 69 14.59 9.12 29.10
CA PHE A 69 15.48 7.99 28.78
C PHE A 69 16.90 8.28 29.29
N GLU A 70 17.55 7.24 29.76
CA GLU A 70 18.97 7.27 30.09
C GLU A 70 19.78 6.90 28.84
N VAL A 71 20.80 7.70 28.53
CA VAL A 71 21.70 7.43 27.40
C VAL A 71 22.82 6.52 27.88
N LEU A 72 22.77 5.24 27.49
CA LEU A 72 23.81 4.28 27.87
C LEU A 72 25.01 4.34 26.95
N MET A 73 24.81 4.58 25.66
CA MET A 73 25.85 4.63 24.64
C MET A 73 25.45 5.51 23.45
N GLY A 74 26.43 6.19 22.86
CA GLY A 74 26.27 6.92 21.61
C GLY A 74 26.79 8.36 21.62
N PRO A 75 26.78 9.03 20.45
CA PRO A 75 26.43 8.48 19.16
C PRO A 75 27.49 7.55 18.55
N ASN A 76 27.14 6.35 18.16
CA ASN A 76 27.98 5.50 17.33
C ASN A 76 27.69 5.80 15.86
N ARG A 77 28.72 6.20 15.09
CA ARG A 77 28.61 6.52 13.67
C ARG A 77 28.95 5.31 12.82
N SER A 78 28.02 4.87 12.00
CA SER A 78 28.23 3.84 10.98
C SER A 78 27.98 4.40 9.58
N GLN A 79 28.78 3.95 8.61
CA GLN A 79 28.63 4.32 7.21
C GLN A 79 28.33 3.06 6.39
N ARG A 80 27.30 3.13 5.55
CA ARG A 80 26.95 2.08 4.62
C ARG A 80 27.08 2.61 3.20
N MET A 81 27.77 1.84 2.36
CA MET A 81 27.86 2.08 0.93
C MET A 81 27.33 0.84 0.22
N GLN A 82 26.33 1.00 -0.61
CA GLN A 82 25.72 -0.09 -1.38
C GLN A 82 25.63 0.32 -2.84
N SER A 83 26.23 -0.46 -3.73
CA SER A 83 26.13 -0.24 -5.16
C SER A 83 25.27 -1.34 -5.79
N ILE A 84 24.16 -0.95 -6.39
CA ILE A 84 23.24 -1.83 -7.12
C ILE A 84 23.10 -1.28 -8.53
N ASN A 85 23.38 -2.08 -9.54
CA ASN A 85 23.28 -1.70 -10.96
C ASN A 85 24.00 -0.40 -11.33
N GLY A 86 25.16 -0.14 -10.71
CA GLY A 86 25.93 1.08 -10.96
C GLY A 86 25.47 2.32 -10.20
N VAL A 87 24.33 2.27 -9.51
CA VAL A 87 23.88 3.34 -8.62
C VAL A 87 24.43 3.08 -7.22
N THR A 88 25.22 4.01 -6.71
CA THR A 88 25.81 3.92 -5.37
C THR A 88 24.95 4.71 -4.38
N ASN A 89 24.33 3.99 -3.45
CA ASN A 89 23.61 4.55 -2.34
C ASN A 89 24.54 4.61 -1.10
N ASN A 90 24.78 5.81 -0.62
CA ASN A 90 25.58 6.05 0.57
C ASN A 90 24.70 6.52 1.70
N SER A 91 24.94 6.02 2.91
CA SER A 91 24.25 6.53 4.09
C SER A 91 25.14 6.55 5.32
N ILE A 92 24.88 7.52 6.19
CA ILE A 92 25.48 7.57 7.54
C ILE A 92 24.35 7.42 8.54
N THR A 93 24.58 6.56 9.54
CA THR A 93 23.65 6.35 10.65
C THR A 93 24.38 6.65 11.96
N PHE A 94 23.77 7.52 12.79
CA PHE A 94 24.18 7.79 14.16
C PHE A 94 23.24 7.03 15.09
N THR A 95 23.79 6.16 15.92
CA THR A 95 23.02 5.28 16.80
C THR A 95 23.29 5.55 18.25
N TYR A 96 22.23 5.71 19.03
CA TYR A 96 22.24 5.74 20.49
C TYR A 96 21.61 4.47 21.04
N ILE A 97 22.13 3.98 22.16
CA ILE A 97 21.45 2.98 22.98
C ILE A 97 20.90 3.72 24.21
N LEU A 98 19.60 3.65 24.36
CA LEU A 98 18.84 4.30 25.42
C LEU A 98 18.17 3.25 26.29
N MET A 99 17.98 3.57 27.57
CA MET A 99 17.19 2.76 28.51
C MET A 99 15.97 3.56 28.96
N ALA A 100 14.82 2.90 28.97
CA ALA A 100 13.57 3.50 29.45
C ALA A 100 13.53 3.52 30.97
N THR A 101 13.37 4.71 31.59
CA THR A 101 13.47 4.88 33.04
C THR A 101 12.12 4.89 33.76
N ALA A 102 11.06 5.37 33.09
CA ALA A 102 9.72 5.45 33.67
C ALA A 102 8.65 5.26 32.61
N GLU A 103 7.48 4.72 33.02
CA GLU A 103 6.32 4.57 32.13
C GLU A 103 5.77 5.94 31.68
N GLY A 104 5.22 5.97 30.47
CA GLY A 104 4.61 7.18 29.90
C GLY A 104 4.78 7.28 28.39
N GLU A 105 4.32 8.38 27.83
CA GLU A 105 4.51 8.71 26.43
C GLU A 105 5.54 9.82 26.30
N TYR A 106 6.63 9.54 25.59
CA TYR A 106 7.74 10.46 25.40
C TYR A 106 7.89 10.82 23.94
N SER A 107 8.29 12.07 23.69
CA SER A 107 8.61 12.53 22.33
C SER A 107 10.06 13.01 22.31
N ILE A 108 10.88 12.39 21.48
CA ILE A 108 12.23 12.82 21.20
C ILE A 108 12.18 13.77 20.00
N PRO A 109 12.54 15.05 20.15
CA PRO A 109 12.51 16.00 19.04
C PRO A 109 13.58 15.65 17.99
N GLY A 110 13.39 16.16 16.76
CA GLY A 110 14.30 15.91 15.65
C GLY A 110 15.72 16.42 15.94
N ALA A 111 16.71 15.64 15.51
CA ALA A 111 18.12 16.04 15.52
C ALA A 111 18.42 16.99 14.36
N THR A 112 19.44 17.82 14.50
CA THR A 112 19.94 18.72 13.45
C THR A 112 21.24 18.20 12.87
N ILE A 113 21.45 18.44 11.57
CA ILE A 113 22.65 18.05 10.84
C ILE A 113 22.89 19.00 9.68
N THR A 114 24.14 19.22 9.30
CA THR A 114 24.50 19.88 8.05
C THR A 114 24.88 18.82 7.03
N ALA A 115 24.04 18.62 6.00
CA ALA A 115 24.23 17.61 4.97
C ALA A 115 24.31 18.30 3.59
N ASP A 116 25.36 18.01 2.82
CA ASP A 116 25.66 18.65 1.53
C ASP A 116 25.58 20.20 1.56
N GLY A 117 26.02 20.80 2.69
CA GLY A 117 26.03 22.26 2.91
C GLY A 117 24.70 22.84 3.40
N ASN A 118 23.63 22.07 3.49
CA ASN A 118 22.32 22.52 3.95
C ASN A 118 22.04 22.02 5.36
N GLN A 119 21.47 22.87 6.21
CA GLN A 119 21.00 22.47 7.52
C GLN A 119 19.68 21.72 7.39
N MET A 120 19.59 20.55 8.01
CA MET A 120 18.42 19.69 8.00
C MET A 120 18.01 19.27 9.41
N VAL A 121 16.74 19.01 9.60
CA VAL A 121 16.18 18.49 10.86
C VAL A 121 15.46 17.19 10.55
N SER A 122 15.71 16.16 11.38
CA SER A 122 15.00 14.89 11.27
C SER A 122 13.55 15.01 11.77
N ASN A 123 12.73 13.99 11.50
CA ASN A 123 11.45 13.84 12.18
C ASN A 123 11.66 13.66 13.70
N SER A 124 10.63 14.01 14.48
CA SER A 124 10.52 13.62 15.89
C SER A 124 10.09 12.16 16.00
N VAL A 125 10.45 11.49 17.10
CA VAL A 125 10.07 10.10 17.40
C VAL A 125 9.25 10.06 18.67
N LYS A 126 8.07 9.43 18.61
CA LYS A 126 7.23 9.19 19.79
C LYS A 126 7.41 7.76 20.25
N ILE A 127 7.66 7.58 21.55
CA ILE A 127 7.90 6.27 22.16
C ILE A 127 7.01 6.14 23.37
N LYS A 128 6.24 5.05 23.42
CA LYS A 128 5.42 4.69 24.56
C LYS A 128 6.22 3.74 25.46
N VAL A 129 6.48 4.15 26.69
CA VAL A 129 7.13 3.30 27.70
C VAL A 129 6.06 2.56 28.49
N LEU A 130 6.08 1.24 28.40
CA LEU A 130 5.13 0.35 29.03
C LEU A 130 5.62 -0.07 30.41
N PRO A 131 4.71 -0.36 31.39
CA PRO A 131 5.08 -0.93 32.67
C PRO A 131 5.71 -2.32 32.51
N PRO A 132 6.52 -2.78 33.48
CA PRO A 132 7.05 -4.13 33.48
C PRO A 132 5.93 -5.17 33.67
N ASP A 133 6.20 -6.41 33.28
CA ASP A 133 5.27 -7.51 33.53
C ASP A 133 4.97 -7.63 35.03
N LYS A 134 3.69 -7.74 35.38
CA LYS A 134 3.31 -8.08 36.76
C LYS A 134 3.74 -9.52 37.01
N THR A 135 4.80 -9.71 37.78
CA THR A 135 5.13 -11.00 38.39
C THR A 135 3.98 -11.41 39.29
N GLY A 136 3.34 -12.54 38.95
CA GLY A 136 2.29 -13.10 39.83
C GLY A 136 2.84 -13.25 41.25
N ASN A 137 2.19 -12.57 42.23
CA ASN A 137 2.47 -12.75 43.63
C ASN A 137 2.27 -14.22 43.99
N THR A 138 3.35 -14.96 44.13
CA THR A 138 3.41 -16.03 45.13
C THR A 138 3.81 -15.33 46.40
N ALA A 139 2.82 -15.17 47.29
CA ALA A 139 3.01 -14.68 48.63
C ALA A 139 4.01 -15.58 49.39
N ASP A 140 4.82 -14.93 50.24
CA ASP A 140 5.62 -15.45 51.34
C ASP A 140 6.82 -16.34 51.04
N GLY A 141 7.97 -15.83 51.49
CA GLY A 141 9.10 -16.68 51.88
C GLY A 141 10.47 -16.11 51.65
N LYS A 142 10.90 -15.29 52.60
CA LYS A 142 12.28 -15.18 53.19
C LYS A 142 13.37 -15.97 52.45
N GLY A 143 14.41 -15.24 52.06
CA GLY A 143 15.55 -15.65 51.26
C GLY A 143 16.23 -16.95 51.67
N THR A 144 16.68 -17.62 50.66
CA THR A 144 17.95 -18.37 50.68
C THR A 144 18.35 -18.65 49.24
N ALA A 145 19.55 -18.24 48.88
CA ALA A 145 20.17 -18.65 47.62
C ALA A 145 20.34 -20.18 47.67
N SER A 146 19.63 -20.88 46.82
CA SER A 146 19.86 -22.29 46.54
C SER A 146 19.82 -22.47 45.02
N SER A 147 21.01 -22.68 44.50
CA SER A 147 21.26 -23.35 43.23
C SER A 147 20.50 -24.68 43.23
N GLY A 148 19.46 -24.80 42.47
CA GLY A 148 18.63 -26.01 42.35
C GLY A 148 18.07 -26.10 40.95
N ASN A 149 18.73 -26.89 40.14
CA ASN A 149 18.26 -27.48 38.88
C ASN A 149 16.78 -27.86 38.96
N GLN A 150 15.90 -27.21 38.24
CA GLN A 150 14.61 -27.77 37.91
C GLN A 150 14.39 -27.63 36.39
N SER A 151 14.93 -28.64 35.68
CA SER A 151 14.57 -29.00 34.32
C SER A 151 13.11 -29.38 34.27
N GLY A 152 12.24 -28.42 34.00
CA GLY A 152 10.85 -28.65 33.63
C GLY A 152 10.65 -28.06 32.23
N THR A 153 11.09 -28.77 31.21
CA THR A 153 10.80 -28.46 29.82
C THR A 153 9.31 -28.63 29.56
N SER A 154 8.48 -27.65 29.92
CA SER A 154 7.11 -27.65 29.45
C SER A 154 7.10 -27.26 27.97
N SER A 155 7.02 -28.27 27.10
CA SER A 155 6.80 -28.14 25.65
C SER A 155 5.43 -27.58 25.31
N SER A 156 4.66 -27.09 26.28
CA SER A 156 3.35 -26.49 26.07
C SER A 156 3.42 -24.97 26.00
N VAL A 157 2.76 -24.38 24.99
CA VAL A 157 2.54 -22.93 24.92
C VAL A 157 1.41 -22.57 25.88
N SER A 158 1.70 -21.75 26.87
CA SER A 158 0.70 -21.24 27.80
C SER A 158 -0.39 -20.44 27.05
N ASN A 159 -1.62 -20.45 27.58
CA ASN A 159 -2.68 -19.55 27.09
C ASN A 159 -2.33 -18.07 27.27
N GLN A 160 -1.27 -17.76 28.01
CA GLN A 160 -0.76 -16.42 28.21
C GLN A 160 0.34 -16.01 27.21
N ASP A 161 0.90 -16.94 26.42
CA ASP A 161 1.97 -16.61 25.47
C ASP A 161 1.44 -16.24 24.08
N LEU A 162 0.26 -16.76 23.72
CA LEU A 162 -0.47 -16.40 22.51
C LEU A 162 -1.95 -16.31 22.79
N LEU A 163 -2.56 -15.18 22.51
CA LEU A 163 -4.01 -14.98 22.57
C LEU A 163 -4.48 -14.13 21.38
N ILE A 164 -5.71 -14.35 20.96
CA ILE A 164 -6.36 -13.59 19.91
C ILE A 164 -7.65 -13.04 20.47
N THR A 165 -7.83 -11.74 20.32
CA THR A 165 -9.04 -11.06 20.74
C THR A 165 -9.91 -10.71 19.54
N ALA A 166 -11.22 -10.82 19.73
CA ALA A 166 -12.21 -10.24 18.85
C ALA A 166 -12.90 -9.11 19.62
N THR A 167 -12.86 -7.89 19.13
CA THR A 167 -13.43 -6.72 19.79
C THR A 167 -14.29 -5.93 18.83
N ALA A 168 -15.51 -5.58 19.26
CA ALA A 168 -16.37 -4.62 18.58
C ALA A 168 -16.19 -3.24 19.22
N ASN A 169 -16.04 -2.20 18.41
CA ASN A 169 -15.92 -0.82 18.91
C ASN A 169 -17.23 -0.30 19.53
N LYS A 170 -18.37 -0.91 19.12
CA LYS A 170 -19.70 -0.65 19.67
C LYS A 170 -20.44 -1.96 19.86
N THR A 171 -21.11 -2.13 20.97
CA THR A 171 -21.98 -3.29 21.26
C THR A 171 -23.45 -2.92 21.32
N ASN A 172 -23.78 -1.63 21.19
CA ASN A 172 -25.12 -1.05 21.16
C ASN A 172 -25.21 -0.14 19.93
N VAL A 173 -25.95 -0.56 18.93
CA VAL A 173 -26.05 0.11 17.62
C VAL A 173 -27.50 0.10 17.15
N TYR A 174 -27.81 0.92 16.15
CA TYR A 174 -29.08 0.86 15.43
C TYR A 174 -28.99 -0.11 14.23
N GLU A 175 -30.16 -0.51 13.72
CA GLU A 175 -30.21 -1.22 12.43
C GLU A 175 -29.48 -0.42 11.36
N GLN A 176 -28.66 -1.11 10.52
CA GLN A 176 -27.85 -0.51 9.46
C GLN A 176 -26.73 0.44 9.94
N GLU A 177 -26.57 0.68 11.26
CA GLU A 177 -25.45 1.46 11.78
C GLU A 177 -24.14 0.67 11.66
N ALA A 178 -23.14 1.29 11.06
CA ALA A 178 -21.81 0.69 10.93
C ALA A 178 -21.10 0.58 12.28
N PHE A 179 -20.46 -0.56 12.53
CA PHE A 179 -19.53 -0.72 13.63
C PHE A 179 -18.34 -1.60 13.21
N LEU A 180 -17.21 -1.40 13.87
CA LEU A 180 -15.96 -2.08 13.56
C LEU A 180 -15.76 -3.31 14.43
N LEU A 181 -15.49 -4.46 13.81
CA LEU A 181 -15.00 -5.68 14.45
C LEU A 181 -13.52 -5.85 14.13
N THR A 182 -12.69 -5.98 15.17
CA THR A 182 -11.25 -6.15 15.03
C THR A 182 -10.81 -7.47 15.64
N PHE A 183 -10.11 -8.28 14.86
CA PHE A 183 -9.35 -9.43 15.34
C PHE A 183 -7.90 -9.00 15.54
N LYS A 184 -7.40 -9.11 16.78
CA LYS A 184 -6.07 -8.68 17.16
C LYS A 184 -5.29 -9.81 17.80
N ILE A 185 -4.06 -9.99 17.36
CA ILE A 185 -3.12 -10.98 17.85
C ILE A 185 -2.27 -10.34 18.94
N TYR A 186 -2.05 -11.09 20.01
CA TYR A 186 -1.11 -10.79 21.10
C TYR A 186 -0.20 -11.99 21.26
N THR A 187 1.08 -11.82 21.05
CA THR A 187 2.08 -12.90 21.17
C THR A 187 3.32 -12.45 21.94
N ARG A 188 3.91 -13.38 22.66
CA ARG A 188 5.24 -13.21 23.28
C ARG A 188 6.31 -13.98 22.50
N GLU A 189 5.88 -14.77 21.53
CA GLU A 189 6.73 -15.62 20.71
C GLU A 189 7.08 -14.93 19.39
N SER A 190 8.32 -15.07 18.99
CA SER A 190 8.84 -14.40 17.78
C SER A 190 8.48 -15.09 16.46
N GLN A 191 8.21 -16.39 16.51
CA GLN A 191 7.91 -17.20 15.34
C GLN A 191 6.50 -17.81 15.47
N LEU A 192 5.52 -17.13 14.87
CA LEU A 192 4.12 -17.52 14.85
C LEU A 192 3.66 -17.73 13.40
N ARG A 193 3.02 -18.87 13.15
CA ARG A 193 2.40 -19.20 11.87
C ARG A 193 0.98 -19.70 12.09
N PHE A 194 0.04 -19.21 11.29
CA PHE A 194 -1.33 -19.74 11.24
C PHE A 194 -1.44 -20.76 10.10
N GLU A 195 -1.89 -21.96 10.42
CA GLU A 195 -2.09 -23.03 9.44
C GLU A 195 -3.52 -23.00 8.90
N ASN A 196 -4.48 -22.78 9.78
CA ASN A 196 -5.89 -22.69 9.42
C ASN A 196 -6.57 -21.60 10.26
N VAL A 197 -7.39 -20.78 9.60
CA VAL A 197 -8.19 -19.73 10.25
C VAL A 197 -9.62 -19.83 9.77
N LYS A 198 -10.53 -20.10 10.71
CA LYS A 198 -11.96 -20.13 10.45
C LYS A 198 -12.63 -18.93 11.11
N LEU A 199 -13.00 -17.94 10.29
CA LEU A 199 -13.77 -16.79 10.73
C LEU A 199 -15.27 -17.11 10.77
N PRO A 200 -16.08 -16.37 11.56
CA PRO A 200 -17.53 -16.55 11.61
C PRO A 200 -18.23 -16.03 10.33
N ASP A 201 -19.40 -16.56 10.04
CA ASP A 201 -20.21 -16.18 8.87
C ASP A 201 -20.95 -14.84 9.02
N PHE A 202 -20.83 -14.14 10.15
CA PHE A 202 -21.50 -12.87 10.47
C PHE A 202 -23.02 -12.88 10.20
N LYS A 203 -23.71 -13.94 10.61
CA LYS A 203 -25.17 -14.09 10.41
C LYS A 203 -25.95 -12.89 10.99
N GLY A 204 -26.83 -12.31 10.18
CA GLY A 204 -27.59 -11.11 10.55
C GLY A 204 -26.87 -9.78 10.33
N PHE A 205 -25.66 -9.82 9.79
CA PHE A 205 -24.87 -8.64 9.43
C PHE A 205 -24.49 -8.66 7.95
N HIS A 206 -24.53 -7.51 7.30
CA HIS A 206 -23.78 -7.28 6.09
C HIS A 206 -22.34 -6.91 6.48
N SER A 207 -21.36 -7.65 5.99
CA SER A 207 -19.96 -7.48 6.38
C SER A 207 -19.11 -6.99 5.21
N GLN A 208 -18.16 -6.11 5.51
CA GLN A 208 -17.14 -5.67 4.56
C GLN A 208 -15.77 -5.71 5.26
N GLU A 209 -14.81 -6.40 4.65
CA GLU A 209 -13.44 -6.48 5.17
C GLU A 209 -12.66 -5.23 4.79
N ILE A 210 -11.93 -4.66 5.76
CA ILE A 210 -10.98 -3.57 5.51
C ILE A 210 -9.69 -4.18 4.98
N GLU A 211 -9.25 -3.74 3.81
CA GLU A 211 -7.97 -4.16 3.24
C GLU A 211 -6.82 -3.74 4.16
N MET A 212 -6.08 -4.73 4.62
CA MET A 212 -4.92 -4.51 5.48
C MET A 212 -3.64 -4.45 4.62
N PRO A 213 -2.65 -3.62 4.99
CA PRO A 213 -1.36 -3.62 4.32
C PRO A 213 -0.73 -5.01 4.33
N ALA A 214 -0.08 -5.40 3.24
CA ALA A 214 0.59 -6.71 3.10
C ALA A 214 1.65 -6.95 4.20
N ASN A 215 2.28 -5.88 4.69
CA ASN A 215 3.22 -5.94 5.80
C ASN A 215 2.50 -5.57 7.10
N ALA A 216 2.21 -6.56 7.94
CA ALA A 216 1.64 -6.34 9.25
C ALA A 216 2.60 -5.48 10.11
N LYS A 217 2.11 -4.35 10.61
CA LYS A 217 2.87 -3.53 11.57
C LYS A 217 2.70 -4.14 12.97
N TRP A 218 3.80 -4.62 13.53
CA TRP A 218 3.85 -5.10 14.90
C TRP A 218 4.16 -3.93 15.84
N SER A 219 3.48 -3.91 16.99
CA SER A 219 3.70 -2.96 18.09
C SER A 219 3.76 -3.72 19.41
N GLN A 220 4.29 -3.09 20.45
CA GLN A 220 4.24 -3.64 21.81
C GLN A 220 3.09 -3.00 22.59
N GLU A 221 2.34 -3.82 23.32
CA GLU A 221 1.26 -3.37 24.20
C GLU A 221 1.26 -4.12 25.51
N HIS A 222 0.93 -3.39 26.59
CA HIS A 222 0.66 -4.00 27.89
C HIS A 222 -0.79 -4.43 27.97
N TYR A 223 -1.05 -5.73 28.13
CA TYR A 223 -2.39 -6.28 28.19
C TYR A 223 -2.51 -7.30 29.34
N LYS A 224 -3.50 -7.13 30.22
CA LYS A 224 -3.73 -8.01 31.39
C LYS A 224 -2.47 -8.26 32.24
N GLY A 225 -1.65 -7.23 32.45
CA GLY A 225 -0.48 -7.29 33.31
C GLY A 225 0.78 -7.88 32.65
N LYS A 226 0.77 -8.09 31.33
CA LYS A 226 1.91 -8.59 30.56
C LYS A 226 2.12 -7.81 29.27
N ASN A 227 3.35 -7.81 28.80
CA ASN A 227 3.75 -7.15 27.55
C ASN A 227 3.72 -8.14 26.40
N TYR A 228 3.10 -7.75 25.28
CA TYR A 228 2.93 -8.54 24.08
C TYR A 228 3.36 -7.77 22.84
N PHE A 229 3.89 -8.49 21.86
CA PHE A 229 3.89 -8.03 20.50
C PHE A 229 2.48 -8.21 19.93
N THR A 230 1.94 -7.16 19.34
CA THR A 230 0.57 -7.15 18.85
C THR A 230 0.50 -6.69 17.40
N THR A 231 -0.46 -7.25 16.68
CA THR A 231 -0.83 -6.76 15.35
C THR A 231 -2.31 -6.98 15.11
N VAL A 232 -2.91 -6.13 14.30
CA VAL A 232 -4.27 -6.33 13.80
C VAL A 232 -4.22 -7.40 12.72
N TYR A 233 -4.94 -8.49 12.93
CA TYR A 233 -5.02 -9.58 11.96
C TYR A 233 -5.99 -9.27 10.83
N ARG A 234 -7.26 -8.91 11.19
CA ARG A 234 -8.30 -8.51 10.25
C ARG A 234 -9.28 -7.54 10.90
N GLN A 235 -9.87 -6.70 10.08
CA GLN A 235 -10.93 -5.78 10.48
C GLN A 235 -12.12 -5.88 9.53
N PHE A 236 -13.31 -5.87 10.10
CA PHE A 236 -14.58 -5.90 9.37
C PHE A 236 -15.46 -4.74 9.82
N VAL A 237 -16.07 -4.05 8.87
CA VAL A 237 -17.19 -3.15 9.14
C VAL A 237 -18.47 -3.95 8.96
N LEU A 238 -19.27 -4.00 10.01
CA LEU A 238 -20.50 -4.75 10.06
C LEU A 238 -21.70 -3.80 10.11
N PHE A 239 -22.75 -4.13 9.36
CA PHE A 239 -24.02 -3.42 9.31
C PHE A 239 -25.13 -4.39 9.71
N PRO A 240 -25.76 -4.24 10.90
CA PRO A 240 -26.85 -5.12 11.32
C PRO A 240 -28.04 -5.00 10.36
N GLN A 241 -28.61 -6.14 9.97
CA GLN A 241 -29.73 -6.20 9.02
C GLN A 241 -31.10 -6.28 9.74
N GLN A 242 -31.09 -6.56 11.03
CA GLN A 242 -32.31 -6.70 11.85
C GLN A 242 -32.03 -6.24 13.28
N SER A 243 -33.08 -5.80 13.98
CA SER A 243 -33.03 -5.44 15.40
C SER A 243 -33.02 -6.66 16.31
N GLY A 244 -32.63 -6.45 17.56
CA GLY A 244 -32.55 -7.48 18.58
C GLY A 244 -31.11 -7.81 19.00
N LYS A 245 -30.94 -8.92 19.69
CA LYS A 245 -29.64 -9.41 20.12
C LYS A 245 -29.03 -10.28 19.02
N LEU A 246 -28.02 -9.75 18.34
CA LEU A 246 -27.27 -10.50 17.35
C LEU A 246 -25.95 -10.99 17.97
N THR A 247 -25.55 -12.20 17.61
CA THR A 247 -24.32 -12.80 18.11
C THR A 247 -23.33 -13.02 16.98
N ILE A 248 -22.11 -12.55 17.18
CA ILE A 248 -20.96 -12.89 16.35
C ILE A 248 -20.31 -14.13 16.97
N GLU A 249 -20.32 -15.22 16.21
CA GLU A 249 -19.78 -16.51 16.65
C GLU A 249 -18.25 -16.45 16.80
N PRO A 250 -17.66 -17.34 17.61
CA PRO A 250 -16.22 -17.40 17.80
C PRO A 250 -15.46 -17.68 16.51
N ALA A 251 -14.34 -17.01 16.31
CA ALA A 251 -13.34 -17.38 15.30
C ALA A 251 -12.38 -18.41 15.87
N ARG A 252 -11.95 -19.37 15.04
CA ARG A 252 -10.99 -20.41 15.38
C ARG A 252 -9.69 -20.20 14.61
N PHE A 253 -8.57 -20.27 15.32
CA PHE A 253 -7.22 -20.14 14.78
C PHE A 253 -6.41 -21.35 15.17
N ASP A 254 -5.91 -22.09 14.19
CA ASP A 254 -4.96 -23.16 14.39
C ASP A 254 -3.56 -22.59 14.10
N ALA A 255 -2.75 -22.45 15.16
CA ALA A 255 -1.46 -21.79 15.11
C ALA A 255 -0.32 -22.76 15.45
N THR A 256 0.81 -22.61 14.78
CA THR A 256 2.07 -23.27 15.10
C THR A 256 3.10 -22.23 15.52
N ILE A 257 3.72 -22.47 16.66
CA ILE A 257 4.71 -21.61 17.28
C ILE A 257 6.01 -22.37 17.37
N ALA A 258 7.10 -21.80 16.84
CA ALA A 258 8.43 -22.34 17.07
C ALA A 258 8.98 -21.80 18.38
N LYS A 259 9.04 -22.64 19.40
CA LYS A 259 9.56 -22.32 20.72
C LYS A 259 11.01 -22.78 20.83
N ALA A 260 11.88 -21.87 21.27
CA ALA A 260 13.25 -22.22 21.58
C ALA A 260 13.27 -23.11 22.84
N VAL A 261 13.81 -24.30 22.71
CA VAL A 261 14.04 -25.23 23.81
C VAL A 261 15.56 -25.34 24.00
N GLN A 262 16.00 -25.21 25.23
CA GLN A 262 17.42 -25.38 25.54
C GLN A 262 17.78 -26.85 25.29
N SER A 263 18.80 -27.09 24.45
CA SER A 263 19.29 -28.44 24.19
C SER A 263 20.24 -28.85 25.30
N ASP A 264 20.02 -30.02 25.88
CA ASP A 264 20.93 -30.67 26.86
C ASP A 264 22.15 -31.30 26.16
N ASP A 265 22.21 -31.27 24.82
CA ASP A 265 23.31 -31.82 24.05
C ASP A 265 24.47 -30.82 23.99
N PRO A 266 25.67 -31.17 24.52
CA PRO A 266 26.85 -30.30 24.48
C PRO A 266 27.28 -29.92 23.05
N PHE A 267 26.99 -30.74 22.04
CA PHE A 267 27.29 -30.48 20.63
C PHE A 267 26.40 -29.38 20.06
N ASP A 268 25.10 -29.41 20.34
CA ASP A 268 24.17 -28.37 19.94
C ASP A 268 24.49 -27.03 20.64
N ALA A 269 24.92 -27.07 21.88
CA ALA A 269 25.34 -25.88 22.62
C ALA A 269 26.54 -25.19 21.96
N PHE A 270 27.46 -25.95 21.38
CA PHE A 270 28.67 -25.43 20.75
C PHE A 270 28.46 -24.94 19.32
N PHE A 271 27.68 -25.68 18.49
CA PHE A 271 27.53 -25.38 17.07
C PHE A 271 26.30 -24.53 16.73
N ASN A 272 25.20 -24.63 17.48
CA ASN A 272 23.92 -23.95 17.22
C ASN A 272 23.52 -22.95 18.30
N GLY A 273 24.44 -22.56 19.18
CA GLY A 273 24.15 -21.64 20.29
C GLY A 273 23.21 -22.23 21.35
N GLY A 274 23.06 -23.57 21.41
CA GLY A 274 22.32 -24.28 22.45
C GLY A 274 20.79 -24.20 22.35
N SER A 275 20.23 -23.72 21.25
CA SER A 275 18.78 -23.55 21.09
C SER A 275 18.26 -24.42 19.96
N ASN A 276 17.48 -25.45 20.30
CA ASN A 276 16.64 -26.18 19.35
C ASN A 276 15.24 -25.58 19.32
N TYR A 277 14.64 -25.50 18.14
CA TYR A 277 13.26 -25.01 17.99
C TYR A 277 12.31 -26.22 17.88
N VAL A 278 11.32 -26.27 18.76
CA VAL A 278 10.23 -27.24 18.71
C VAL A 278 8.96 -26.54 18.27
N ASN A 279 8.32 -27.09 17.23
CA ASN A 279 7.04 -26.59 16.77
C ASN A 279 5.92 -27.10 17.68
N VAL A 280 5.21 -26.17 18.30
CA VAL A 280 4.06 -26.45 19.17
C VAL A 280 2.80 -25.93 18.50
N SER A 281 1.86 -26.84 18.22
CA SER A 281 0.56 -26.48 17.67
C SER A 281 -0.40 -26.06 18.78
N LYS A 282 -1.16 -25.00 18.55
CA LYS A 282 -2.14 -24.44 19.48
C LYS A 282 -3.41 -24.00 18.76
N VAL A 283 -4.54 -24.38 19.32
CA VAL A 283 -5.86 -23.93 18.87
C VAL A 283 -6.32 -22.78 19.76
N ILE A 284 -6.64 -21.63 19.16
CA ILE A 284 -7.18 -20.45 19.84
C ILE A 284 -8.58 -20.21 19.31
N VAL A 285 -9.52 -20.01 20.24
CA VAL A 285 -10.91 -19.69 19.93
C VAL A 285 -11.22 -18.35 20.59
N THR A 286 -11.72 -17.39 19.80
CA THR A 286 -12.12 -16.09 20.34
C THR A 286 -13.44 -16.21 21.10
N PRO A 287 -13.71 -15.32 22.06
CA PRO A 287 -15.01 -15.27 22.69
C PRO A 287 -16.09 -14.86 21.69
N LYS A 288 -17.33 -15.30 21.89
CA LYS A 288 -18.50 -14.78 21.20
C LYS A 288 -18.77 -13.33 21.59
N ILE A 289 -19.25 -12.53 20.66
CA ILE A 289 -19.61 -11.13 20.91
C ILE A 289 -21.10 -10.96 20.68
N THR A 290 -21.79 -10.41 21.67
CA THR A 290 -23.21 -10.05 21.54
C THR A 290 -23.34 -8.57 21.26
N VAL A 291 -24.07 -8.23 20.21
CA VAL A 291 -24.39 -6.86 19.81
C VAL A 291 -25.89 -6.64 19.98
N ASN A 292 -26.26 -5.62 20.74
CA ASN A 292 -27.65 -5.19 20.90
C ASN A 292 -27.99 -4.21 19.78
N VAL A 293 -28.87 -4.60 18.89
CA VAL A 293 -29.30 -3.78 17.76
C VAL A 293 -30.66 -3.18 18.07
N ASN A 294 -30.70 -1.86 18.22
CA ASN A 294 -31.93 -1.12 18.43
C ASN A 294 -32.67 -0.95 17.09
N PRO A 295 -34.00 -1.09 17.07
CA PRO A 295 -34.76 -0.71 15.91
C PRO A 295 -34.62 0.79 15.65
N LEU A 296 -34.76 1.20 14.40
CA LEU A 296 -34.85 2.63 14.09
C LEU A 296 -36.09 3.23 14.75
N PRO A 297 -36.03 4.48 15.28
CA PRO A 297 -37.15 5.11 15.97
C PRO A 297 -38.42 5.14 15.14
N THR A 298 -39.57 5.21 15.83
CA THR A 298 -40.89 5.45 15.21
C THR A 298 -40.92 6.82 14.52
N GLY A 299 -41.85 7.02 13.57
CA GLY A 299 -41.93 8.27 12.79
C GLY A 299 -41.02 8.30 11.57
N LYS A 300 -40.67 7.15 11.04
CA LYS A 300 -39.93 6.99 9.79
C LYS A 300 -40.64 7.71 8.65
N PRO A 301 -39.99 8.68 7.95
CA PRO A 301 -40.58 9.38 6.82
C PRO A 301 -40.94 8.42 5.67
N ALA A 302 -41.97 8.71 4.90
CA ALA A 302 -42.40 7.88 3.78
C ALA A 302 -41.31 7.72 2.70
N ASN A 303 -40.46 8.74 2.54
CA ASN A 303 -39.33 8.78 1.60
C ASN A 303 -37.99 8.36 2.25
N PHE A 304 -38.05 7.58 3.34
CA PHE A 304 -36.84 7.07 3.98
C PHE A 304 -36.08 6.13 3.03
N SER A 305 -34.85 6.50 2.72
CA SER A 305 -33.99 5.80 1.75
C SER A 305 -33.25 4.58 2.31
N GLY A 306 -33.42 4.27 3.61
CA GLY A 306 -32.61 3.25 4.29
C GLY A 306 -31.22 3.74 4.70
N GLY A 307 -30.91 5.01 4.50
CA GLY A 307 -29.64 5.61 4.90
C GLY A 307 -29.52 5.73 6.41
N VAL A 308 -28.43 5.21 6.99
CA VAL A 308 -28.07 5.35 8.41
C VAL A 308 -26.63 5.84 8.48
N GLY A 309 -26.44 7.05 9.00
CA GLY A 309 -25.12 7.72 9.00
C GLY A 309 -25.24 9.23 8.93
N GLU A 310 -24.25 9.87 8.33
CA GLU A 310 -24.23 11.31 8.05
C GLU A 310 -24.14 11.51 6.54
N PHE A 311 -25.16 12.15 5.96
CA PHE A 311 -25.25 12.31 4.51
C PHE A 311 -25.61 13.72 4.11
N SER A 312 -25.20 14.07 2.90
CA SER A 312 -25.62 15.24 2.14
C SER A 312 -26.06 14.81 0.75
N ILE A 313 -26.94 15.56 0.12
CA ILE A 313 -27.37 15.34 -1.26
C ILE A 313 -27.22 16.63 -2.05
N THR A 314 -26.74 16.51 -3.27
CA THR A 314 -26.69 17.59 -4.26
C THR A 314 -27.24 17.08 -5.58
N SER A 315 -27.83 17.96 -6.36
CA SER A 315 -28.30 17.67 -7.70
C SER A 315 -27.72 18.63 -8.72
N SER A 316 -27.61 18.18 -9.94
CA SER A 316 -27.24 19.02 -11.10
C SER A 316 -27.93 18.51 -12.37
N ILE A 317 -28.26 19.43 -13.28
CA ILE A 317 -28.84 19.14 -14.57
C ILE A 317 -27.86 19.55 -15.68
N ASN A 318 -27.77 18.80 -16.76
CA ASN A 318 -26.88 19.09 -17.88
C ASN A 318 -27.28 20.34 -18.66
N SER A 319 -28.58 20.58 -18.86
CA SER A 319 -29.12 21.77 -19.53
C SER A 319 -30.53 22.08 -19.04
N LYS A 320 -30.85 23.37 -18.91
CA LYS A 320 -32.20 23.87 -18.64
C LYS A 320 -32.97 24.25 -19.91
N GLU A 321 -32.28 24.35 -21.06
CA GLU A 321 -32.86 24.61 -22.37
C GLU A 321 -32.44 23.48 -23.30
N VAL A 322 -33.42 22.77 -23.87
CA VAL A 322 -33.22 21.61 -24.75
C VAL A 322 -34.27 21.64 -25.86
N LYS A 323 -34.09 20.84 -26.90
CA LYS A 323 -35.09 20.62 -27.92
C LYS A 323 -35.83 19.32 -27.68
N THR A 324 -36.99 19.18 -28.31
CA THR A 324 -37.73 17.90 -28.32
C THR A 324 -36.82 16.78 -28.83
N ASN A 325 -36.82 15.64 -28.13
CA ASN A 325 -35.99 14.46 -28.33
C ASN A 325 -34.51 14.61 -27.92
N ASP A 326 -34.10 15.73 -27.37
CA ASP A 326 -32.77 15.84 -26.73
C ASP A 326 -32.81 15.23 -25.33
N ALA A 327 -31.71 14.58 -24.95
CA ALA A 327 -31.62 13.94 -23.63
C ALA A 327 -31.30 14.93 -22.52
N ILE A 328 -32.06 14.86 -21.44
CA ILE A 328 -31.78 15.55 -20.18
C ILE A 328 -31.19 14.56 -19.19
N THR A 329 -30.09 14.94 -18.56
CA THR A 329 -29.48 14.13 -17.51
C THR A 329 -29.51 14.91 -16.19
N ILE A 330 -30.18 14.34 -15.19
CA ILE A 330 -30.15 14.83 -13.81
C ILE A 330 -29.25 13.93 -13.02
N LYS A 331 -28.21 14.50 -12.44
CA LYS A 331 -27.23 13.81 -11.61
C LYS A 331 -27.48 14.13 -10.15
N LEU A 332 -27.78 13.11 -9.35
CA LEU A 332 -27.83 13.19 -7.90
C LEU A 332 -26.53 12.66 -7.31
N VAL A 333 -25.97 13.36 -6.36
CA VAL A 333 -24.77 12.93 -5.64
C VAL A 333 -25.09 12.89 -4.14
N ILE A 334 -25.15 11.68 -3.57
CA ILE A 334 -25.26 11.45 -2.15
C ILE A 334 -23.85 11.26 -1.60
N SER A 335 -23.41 12.15 -0.73
CA SER A 335 -22.08 12.14 -0.12
C SER A 335 -22.18 11.94 1.37
N GLY A 336 -21.24 11.20 1.97
CA GLY A 336 -21.25 11.04 3.42
C GLY A 336 -20.57 9.78 3.92
N THR A 337 -20.88 9.45 5.18
CA THR A 337 -20.33 8.27 5.88
C THR A 337 -21.44 7.48 6.56
N GLY A 338 -21.47 6.17 6.35
CA GLY A 338 -22.49 5.27 6.88
C GLY A 338 -22.67 4.05 5.97
N ASN A 339 -23.94 3.63 5.80
CA ASN A 339 -24.30 2.49 4.92
C ASN A 339 -24.51 2.90 3.45
N LEU A 340 -23.69 3.76 2.90
CA LEU A 340 -23.87 4.48 1.62
C LEU A 340 -24.24 3.57 0.42
N LYS A 341 -23.72 2.35 0.34
CA LYS A 341 -24.07 1.39 -0.72
C LYS A 341 -25.48 0.80 -0.57
N LEU A 342 -25.99 0.77 0.65
CA LEU A 342 -27.29 0.16 0.98
C LEU A 342 -28.45 1.16 0.86
N ILE A 343 -28.17 2.44 0.61
CA ILE A 343 -29.17 3.48 0.42
C ILE A 343 -29.94 3.21 -0.89
N ALA A 344 -31.26 3.19 -0.82
CA ALA A 344 -32.12 3.15 -1.99
C ALA A 344 -31.94 4.40 -2.86
N ASN A 345 -32.09 4.26 -4.18
CA ASN A 345 -32.01 5.39 -5.08
C ASN A 345 -33.26 6.25 -4.91
N PRO A 346 -33.14 7.56 -4.61
CA PRO A 346 -34.28 8.46 -4.55
C PRO A 346 -34.92 8.60 -5.92
N GLU A 347 -36.24 8.58 -6.01
CA GLU A 347 -36.96 8.72 -7.27
C GLU A 347 -37.10 10.18 -7.68
N ILE A 348 -36.91 10.47 -8.97
CA ILE A 348 -37.23 11.76 -9.59
C ILE A 348 -38.58 11.62 -10.28
N LYS A 349 -39.53 12.52 -9.97
CA LYS A 349 -40.82 12.58 -10.65
C LYS A 349 -40.69 13.42 -11.90
N PHE A 350 -40.53 12.79 -13.04
CA PHE A 350 -40.55 13.46 -14.32
C PHE A 350 -42.01 13.69 -14.80
N PRO A 351 -42.29 14.76 -15.59
CA PRO A 351 -43.55 14.94 -16.25
C PRO A 351 -43.90 13.75 -17.20
N GLU A 352 -45.19 13.50 -17.44
CA GLU A 352 -45.67 12.36 -18.28
C GLU A 352 -45.18 12.44 -19.74
N ASP A 353 -44.85 13.65 -20.21
CA ASP A 353 -44.34 13.87 -21.57
C ASP A 353 -42.86 13.47 -21.74
N PHE A 354 -42.24 12.89 -20.71
CA PHE A 354 -40.85 12.46 -20.74
C PHE A 354 -40.73 10.95 -20.80
N ASP A 355 -39.93 10.45 -21.71
CA ASP A 355 -39.47 9.06 -21.66
C ASP A 355 -38.31 8.96 -20.65
N VAL A 356 -38.54 8.21 -19.58
CA VAL A 356 -37.59 8.06 -18.46
C VAL A 356 -36.93 6.70 -18.55
N TYR A 357 -35.61 6.69 -18.37
CA TYR A 357 -34.79 5.49 -18.40
C TYR A 357 -34.30 5.12 -17.00
N ASP A 358 -33.93 3.85 -16.81
CA ASP A 358 -33.35 3.37 -15.55
C ASP A 358 -32.09 4.17 -15.18
N PRO A 359 -31.95 4.56 -13.90
CA PRO A 359 -30.82 5.37 -13.50
C PRO A 359 -29.50 4.58 -13.51
N LYS A 360 -28.45 5.22 -13.99
CA LYS A 360 -27.09 4.71 -13.85
C LYS A 360 -26.54 5.06 -12.49
N VAL A 361 -26.03 4.04 -11.76
CA VAL A 361 -25.49 4.22 -10.41
C VAL A 361 -23.99 3.92 -10.40
N ASP A 362 -23.19 4.88 -9.96
CA ASP A 362 -21.77 4.74 -9.67
C ASP A 362 -21.48 5.10 -8.21
N SER A 363 -20.67 4.28 -7.53
CA SER A 363 -20.36 4.47 -6.12
C SER A 363 -18.84 4.52 -5.92
N LYS A 364 -18.33 5.71 -5.67
CA LYS A 364 -16.92 5.95 -5.31
C LYS A 364 -16.80 6.02 -3.79
N VAL A 365 -16.68 4.86 -3.16
CA VAL A 365 -16.65 4.75 -1.70
C VAL A 365 -15.38 4.10 -1.22
N ARG A 366 -14.93 4.55 -0.05
CA ARG A 366 -13.81 3.98 0.71
C ARG A 366 -14.35 3.45 2.01
N LEU A 367 -13.94 2.24 2.39
CA LEU A 367 -14.27 1.66 3.68
C LEU A 367 -13.44 2.33 4.77
N THR A 368 -14.11 2.83 5.82
CA THR A 368 -13.51 3.42 7.02
C THR A 368 -14.01 2.70 8.26
N GLN A 369 -13.46 3.01 9.43
CA GLN A 369 -13.91 2.42 10.69
C GLN A 369 -15.33 2.83 11.09
N GLU A 370 -15.83 3.97 10.57
CA GLU A 370 -17.18 4.49 10.79
C GLU A 370 -18.19 4.03 9.72
N GLY A 371 -17.76 3.27 8.74
CA GLY A 371 -18.59 2.80 7.63
C GLY A 371 -18.01 3.14 6.26
N LEU A 372 -18.87 3.14 5.25
CA LEU A 372 -18.53 3.55 3.90
C LEU A 372 -18.53 5.07 3.79
N SER A 373 -17.40 5.67 3.45
CA SER A 373 -17.27 7.11 3.22
C SER A 373 -16.99 7.39 1.76
N GLY A 374 -17.69 8.35 1.17
CA GLY A 374 -17.53 8.71 -0.24
C GLY A 374 -18.81 9.23 -0.87
N ASN A 375 -18.99 8.94 -2.15
CA ASN A 375 -20.09 9.44 -2.96
C ASN A 375 -20.81 8.32 -3.68
N LYS A 376 -22.14 8.32 -3.66
CA LYS A 376 -23.02 7.55 -4.54
C LYS A 376 -23.59 8.52 -5.56
N VAL A 377 -23.25 8.30 -6.83
CA VAL A 377 -23.67 9.13 -7.96
C VAL A 377 -24.78 8.37 -8.69
N ILE A 378 -25.91 9.03 -8.91
CA ILE A 378 -27.07 8.46 -9.60
C ILE A 378 -27.42 9.41 -10.74
N GLU A 379 -27.34 8.92 -11.98
CA GLU A 379 -27.63 9.69 -13.18
C GLU A 379 -28.96 9.21 -13.77
N TYR A 380 -29.95 10.09 -13.80
CA TYR A 380 -31.26 9.87 -14.39
C TYR A 380 -31.31 10.50 -15.77
N LEU A 381 -31.70 9.69 -16.75
CA LEU A 381 -31.86 10.14 -18.11
C LEU A 381 -33.34 10.23 -18.44
N ALA A 382 -33.74 11.35 -19.03
CA ALA A 382 -35.11 11.58 -19.49
C ALA A 382 -35.11 12.33 -20.83
N ILE A 383 -36.07 12.03 -21.73
CA ILE A 383 -36.19 12.60 -23.06
C ILE A 383 -37.57 13.23 -23.20
N PRO A 384 -37.67 14.58 -23.29
CA PRO A 384 -38.94 15.27 -23.53
C PRO A 384 -39.45 15.02 -24.95
N ARG A 385 -40.72 14.69 -25.10
CA ARG A 385 -41.35 14.40 -26.41
C ARG A 385 -42.07 15.61 -27.00
N HIS A 386 -42.50 16.55 -26.16
CA HIS A 386 -43.24 17.72 -26.60
C HIS A 386 -42.54 19.02 -26.16
N ALA A 387 -42.75 20.10 -26.94
CA ALA A 387 -42.25 21.42 -26.60
C ALA A 387 -43.09 22.04 -25.48
N GLY A 388 -42.48 22.71 -24.55
CA GLY A 388 -43.14 23.32 -23.39
C GLY A 388 -42.19 23.76 -22.31
N VAL A 389 -42.71 24.32 -21.22
CA VAL A 389 -41.93 24.61 -20.01
C VAL A 389 -42.38 23.60 -18.96
N TYR A 390 -41.43 22.82 -18.51
CA TYR A 390 -41.68 21.72 -17.56
C TYR A 390 -40.97 21.97 -16.25
N LYS A 391 -41.70 21.73 -15.15
CA LYS A 391 -41.13 21.75 -13.82
C LYS A 391 -40.84 20.33 -13.35
N ILE A 392 -39.57 20.04 -13.06
CA ILE A 392 -39.10 18.80 -12.44
C ILE A 392 -38.87 19.10 -10.96
N PRO A 393 -39.67 18.52 -10.05
CA PRO A 393 -39.55 18.81 -8.62
C PRO A 393 -38.23 18.26 -8.06
N GLY A 394 -37.69 18.97 -7.08
CA GLY A 394 -36.53 18.54 -6.33
C GLY A 394 -36.79 17.22 -5.60
N VAL A 395 -35.72 16.51 -5.37
CA VAL A 395 -35.74 15.21 -4.70
C VAL A 395 -35.65 15.38 -3.20
N SER A 396 -36.52 14.70 -2.47
CA SER A 396 -36.54 14.65 -1.02
C SER A 396 -35.84 13.36 -0.57
N PHE A 397 -34.71 13.50 0.12
CA PHE A 397 -33.88 12.42 0.64
C PHE A 397 -33.92 12.38 2.15
N SER A 398 -34.47 11.31 2.73
CA SER A 398 -34.56 11.15 4.18
C SER A 398 -33.67 10.00 4.65
N TYR A 399 -32.93 10.24 5.71
CA TYR A 399 -32.02 9.28 6.34
C TYR A 399 -32.06 9.42 7.87
N PHE A 400 -31.53 8.40 8.56
CA PHE A 400 -31.40 8.44 10.02
C PHE A 400 -29.99 8.92 10.38
N ASP A 401 -29.93 10.05 11.07
CA ASP A 401 -28.67 10.62 11.56
C ASP A 401 -28.36 10.04 12.96
N ILE A 402 -27.25 9.32 13.05
CA ILE A 402 -26.81 8.64 14.27
C ILE A 402 -26.45 9.64 15.38
N LYS A 403 -25.90 10.81 15.02
CA LYS A 403 -25.49 11.84 16.00
C LYS A 403 -26.69 12.47 16.69
N SER A 404 -27.65 12.91 15.92
CA SER A 404 -28.87 13.51 16.45
C SER A 404 -29.93 12.49 16.89
N LYS A 405 -29.73 11.20 16.55
CA LYS A 405 -30.67 10.09 16.77
C LYS A 405 -32.06 10.39 16.22
N SER A 406 -32.13 11.04 15.08
CA SER A 406 -33.39 11.50 14.46
C SER A 406 -33.31 11.37 12.93
N TYR A 407 -34.48 11.34 12.31
CA TYR A 407 -34.56 11.39 10.86
C TYR A 407 -34.30 12.81 10.37
N LYS A 408 -33.48 12.94 9.37
CA LYS A 408 -33.24 14.18 8.65
C LYS A 408 -33.71 14.04 7.21
N THR A 409 -34.34 15.09 6.70
CA THR A 409 -34.78 15.18 5.31
C THR A 409 -34.04 16.33 4.65
N LEU A 410 -33.37 16.01 3.55
CA LEU A 410 -32.68 16.97 2.71
C LEU A 410 -33.42 17.07 1.38
N ASN A 411 -33.57 18.27 0.85
CA ASN A 411 -34.23 18.52 -0.42
C ASN A 411 -33.23 19.10 -1.41
N THR A 412 -33.29 18.65 -2.66
CA THR A 412 -32.59 19.29 -3.76
C THR A 412 -33.45 20.41 -4.37
N GLU A 413 -32.86 21.21 -5.22
CA GLU A 413 -33.58 22.28 -5.92
C GLU A 413 -34.53 21.70 -6.99
N ASP A 414 -35.63 22.46 -7.28
CA ASP A 414 -36.49 22.21 -8.42
C ASP A 414 -35.79 22.66 -9.71
N TYR A 415 -36.07 21.98 -10.82
CA TYR A 415 -35.59 22.40 -12.13
C TYR A 415 -36.76 22.82 -13.02
N GLU A 416 -36.65 23.99 -13.61
CA GLU A 416 -37.49 24.44 -14.73
C GLU A 416 -36.74 24.20 -16.02
N VAL A 417 -37.31 23.42 -16.91
CA VAL A 417 -36.71 23.03 -18.20
C VAL A 417 -37.59 23.55 -19.33
N LYS A 418 -37.00 24.39 -20.17
CA LYS A 418 -37.63 24.90 -21.40
C LYS A 418 -37.29 23.98 -22.55
N VAL A 419 -38.31 23.35 -23.13
CA VAL A 419 -38.17 22.47 -24.30
C VAL A 419 -38.67 23.19 -25.56
N GLU A 420 -37.76 23.48 -26.45
CA GLU A 420 -38.08 24.09 -27.75
C GLU A 420 -38.41 23.04 -28.81
N LYS A 421 -39.15 23.41 -29.82
CA LYS A 421 -39.49 22.50 -30.95
C LYS A 421 -38.22 22.20 -31.73
N GLY A 422 -37.80 20.94 -31.76
CA GLY A 422 -36.69 20.46 -32.58
C GLY A 422 -37.04 20.43 -34.05
N ALA A 423 -36.07 20.56 -34.94
CA ALA A 423 -36.24 20.29 -36.37
C ALA A 423 -36.59 18.79 -36.52
N GLY A 424 -37.85 18.53 -36.92
CA GLY A 424 -38.40 17.18 -36.93
C GLY A 424 -37.60 16.22 -37.81
N ASN A 425 -36.81 15.40 -37.21
CA ASN A 425 -36.39 14.08 -37.67
C ASN A 425 -36.12 13.26 -36.42
N ALA A 426 -36.94 12.23 -36.22
CA ALA A 426 -36.84 11.34 -35.05
C ALA A 426 -35.49 10.58 -34.92
N ASP A 427 -34.58 10.79 -35.88
CA ASP A 427 -33.37 9.97 -36.03
C ASP A 427 -32.06 10.60 -35.48
N GLN A 428 -32.10 11.77 -34.81
CA GLN A 428 -30.88 12.44 -34.32
C GLN A 428 -30.72 12.47 -32.77
N VAL A 429 -31.30 11.51 -32.06
CA VAL A 429 -31.29 11.50 -30.58
C VAL A 429 -29.97 11.03 -29.94
N ILE A 430 -28.91 10.76 -30.72
CA ILE A 430 -27.73 10.02 -30.19
C ILE A 430 -26.43 10.82 -30.24
N ALA A 431 -26.39 12.06 -29.78
CA ALA A 431 -25.13 12.79 -29.92
C ALA A 431 -24.26 12.93 -28.65
N ASN A 432 -24.72 12.61 -27.46
CA ASN A 432 -23.93 12.91 -26.24
C ASN A 432 -23.81 11.78 -25.20
N PHE A 433 -23.95 10.52 -25.60
CA PHE A 433 -23.63 9.40 -24.73
C PHE A 433 -22.13 9.08 -24.78
N THR A 434 -21.45 9.22 -23.68
CA THR A 434 -20.01 8.94 -23.56
C THR A 434 -19.66 7.46 -23.39
N ASN A 435 -20.63 6.54 -23.40
CA ASN A 435 -20.37 5.10 -23.30
C ASN A 435 -21.08 4.29 -24.39
N LYS A 436 -20.29 3.68 -25.26
CA LYS A 436 -20.74 2.75 -26.33
C LYS A 436 -21.43 1.46 -25.84
N GLU A 437 -21.34 1.13 -24.56
CA GLU A 437 -21.90 -0.11 -24.00
C GLU A 437 -23.39 -0.01 -23.68
N ASP A 438 -23.87 1.20 -23.32
CA ASP A 438 -25.29 1.43 -22.99
C ASP A 438 -26.20 1.47 -24.24
N LEU A 439 -25.61 1.61 -25.42
CA LEU A 439 -26.33 1.60 -26.73
C LEU A 439 -26.72 0.20 -27.23
N LYS A 440 -26.21 -0.87 -26.62
CA LYS A 440 -26.47 -2.24 -27.05
C LYS A 440 -27.87 -2.77 -26.70
N VAL A 441 -28.56 -2.10 -25.76
CA VAL A 441 -29.88 -2.55 -25.26
C VAL A 441 -31.07 -1.94 -26.04
N LEU A 442 -30.85 -0.85 -26.77
CA LEU A 442 -31.93 -0.06 -27.41
C LEU A 442 -32.27 -0.44 -28.87
N GLY A 443 -31.66 -1.46 -29.44
CA GLY A 443 -31.98 -1.79 -30.81
C GLY A 443 -31.44 -3.12 -31.30
N GLU A 444 -32.23 -4.13 -31.27
CA GLU A 444 -32.02 -5.36 -32.10
C GLU A 444 -32.24 -5.12 -33.60
N ASP A 445 -32.48 -3.87 -34.01
CA ASP A 445 -32.74 -3.56 -35.42
C ASP A 445 -31.54 -2.79 -36.02
N ILE A 446 -30.81 -3.44 -36.91
CA ILE A 446 -29.72 -2.84 -37.70
C ILE A 446 -30.33 -1.85 -38.70
N ARG A 447 -30.46 -0.56 -38.32
CA ARG A 447 -31.11 0.47 -39.13
C ARG A 447 -30.22 1.22 -40.11
N TYR A 448 -28.88 1.11 -40.04
CA TYR A 448 -27.98 1.83 -40.94
C TYR A 448 -26.79 1.01 -41.43
N ILE A 449 -26.70 0.88 -42.72
CA ILE A 449 -25.43 0.68 -43.42
C ILE A 449 -24.75 2.06 -43.49
N LYS A 450 -23.57 2.19 -42.96
CA LYS A 450 -22.77 3.41 -43.05
C LYS A 450 -22.53 3.73 -44.53
N LEU A 451 -23.13 4.82 -45.03
CA LEU A 451 -22.99 5.28 -46.43
C LEU A 451 -21.73 6.13 -46.67
N ASN A 452 -20.94 6.41 -45.65
CA ASN A 452 -19.68 7.16 -45.81
C ASN A 452 -18.55 6.21 -46.19
N ASP A 453 -17.68 6.62 -47.10
CA ASP A 453 -16.51 5.88 -47.57
C ASP A 453 -15.68 5.35 -46.39
N VAL A 454 -15.95 4.13 -46.01
CA VAL A 454 -15.13 3.39 -45.06
C VAL A 454 -13.96 2.85 -45.87
N LYS A 455 -12.76 3.37 -45.65
CA LYS A 455 -11.55 2.72 -46.15
C LYS A 455 -11.40 1.37 -45.43
N LEU A 456 -11.99 0.35 -46.04
CA LEU A 456 -11.82 -1.03 -45.61
C LEU A 456 -10.38 -1.42 -45.89
N GLN A 457 -9.63 -1.75 -44.85
CA GLN A 457 -8.35 -2.41 -45.04
C GLN A 457 -8.63 -3.89 -45.37
N PRO A 458 -7.99 -4.43 -46.43
CA PRO A 458 -8.15 -5.83 -46.75
C PRO A 458 -7.67 -6.71 -45.60
N LYS A 459 -8.38 -7.81 -45.34
CA LYS A 459 -8.14 -8.76 -44.24
C LYS A 459 -6.71 -9.33 -44.21
N ASP A 460 -6.02 -9.27 -45.36
CA ASP A 460 -4.69 -9.83 -45.55
C ASP A 460 -3.55 -8.92 -45.06
N ASN A 461 -3.84 -7.67 -44.61
CA ASN A 461 -2.85 -6.74 -44.04
C ASN A 461 -2.83 -6.73 -42.51
N LEU A 462 -3.18 -7.81 -41.87
CA LEU A 462 -3.01 -7.94 -40.42
C LEU A 462 -1.52 -8.11 -40.10
N LEU A 463 -1.03 -7.27 -39.22
CA LEU A 463 0.35 -7.34 -38.71
C LEU A 463 0.64 -8.69 -38.04
N PHE A 464 -0.40 -9.33 -37.50
CA PHE A 464 -0.37 -10.63 -36.86
C PHE A 464 -0.08 -11.75 -37.86
N GLY A 465 0.99 -12.51 -37.64
CA GLY A 465 1.43 -13.59 -38.55
C GLY A 465 2.29 -13.13 -39.73
N SER A 466 2.51 -11.82 -39.92
CA SER A 466 3.39 -11.31 -40.95
C SER A 466 4.87 -11.58 -40.61
N LEU A 467 5.75 -11.58 -41.60
CA LEU A 467 7.19 -11.73 -41.39
C LEU A 467 7.77 -10.67 -40.46
N LEU A 468 7.18 -9.46 -40.50
CA LEU A 468 7.53 -8.35 -39.62
C LEU A 468 7.15 -8.64 -38.15
N TYR A 469 6.01 -9.29 -37.91
CA TYR A 469 5.56 -9.71 -36.59
C TYR A 469 6.56 -10.69 -35.94
N TRP A 470 6.99 -11.72 -36.67
CA TRP A 470 7.97 -12.68 -36.19
C TRP A 470 9.35 -12.06 -35.96
N LEU A 471 9.71 -11.08 -36.78
CA LEU A 471 10.99 -10.38 -36.68
C LEU A 471 11.08 -9.56 -35.36
N PHE A 472 9.96 -9.01 -34.87
CA PHE A 472 9.91 -8.34 -33.57
C PHE A 472 10.19 -9.24 -32.37
N TYR A 473 9.94 -10.54 -32.49
CA TYR A 473 10.27 -11.52 -31.45
C TYR A 473 11.66 -12.14 -31.62
N ILE A 474 12.02 -12.45 -32.84
CA ILE A 474 13.29 -13.13 -33.14
C ILE A 474 14.49 -12.21 -32.91
N VAL A 475 14.41 -10.95 -33.32
CA VAL A 475 15.53 -10.01 -33.16
C VAL A 475 15.90 -9.77 -31.69
N PRO A 476 14.97 -9.45 -30.78
CA PRO A 476 15.29 -9.32 -29.36
C PRO A 476 15.82 -10.63 -28.74
N ALA A 477 15.29 -11.78 -29.16
CA ALA A 477 15.75 -13.08 -28.67
C ALA A 477 17.19 -13.36 -29.08
N VAL A 478 17.54 -13.09 -30.33
CA VAL A 478 18.92 -13.25 -30.83
C VAL A 478 19.86 -12.28 -30.11
N VAL A 479 19.47 -11.01 -29.95
CA VAL A 479 20.27 -10.01 -29.23
C VAL A 479 20.50 -10.45 -27.78
N PHE A 480 19.45 -10.98 -27.12
CA PHE A 480 19.58 -11.51 -25.77
C PHE A 480 20.54 -12.69 -25.67
N ILE A 481 20.48 -13.65 -26.62
CA ILE A 481 21.38 -14.81 -26.66
C ILE A 481 22.82 -14.35 -26.84
N VAL A 482 23.06 -13.42 -27.78
CA VAL A 482 24.44 -12.90 -28.03
C VAL A 482 24.94 -12.19 -26.75
N PHE A 483 24.11 -11.35 -26.13
CA PHE A 483 24.49 -10.68 -24.91
C PHE A 483 24.76 -11.66 -23.76
N PHE A 484 23.95 -12.71 -23.64
CA PHE A 484 24.13 -13.75 -22.63
C PHE A 484 25.42 -14.54 -22.81
N ILE A 485 25.79 -14.87 -24.08
CA ILE A 485 27.06 -15.54 -24.39
C ILE A 485 28.24 -14.65 -24.02
N VAL A 486 28.19 -13.37 -24.40
CA VAL A 486 29.22 -12.38 -24.05
C VAL A 486 29.35 -12.22 -22.54
N TYR A 487 28.22 -12.09 -21.85
CA TYR A 487 28.17 -11.98 -20.39
C TYR A 487 28.77 -13.21 -19.70
N ARG A 488 28.39 -14.44 -20.12
CA ARG A 488 28.96 -15.69 -19.57
C ARG A 488 30.46 -15.78 -19.80
N LYS A 489 30.94 -15.39 -21.00
CA LYS A 489 32.35 -15.36 -21.30
C LYS A 489 33.12 -14.37 -20.43
N GLN A 490 32.54 -13.18 -20.21
CA GLN A 490 33.14 -12.14 -19.38
C GLN A 490 33.11 -12.51 -17.89
N ALA A 491 32.03 -13.12 -17.43
CA ALA A 491 31.90 -13.63 -16.06
C ALA A 491 32.90 -14.76 -15.78
N ALA A 492 33.06 -15.69 -16.70
CA ALA A 492 34.07 -16.78 -16.61
C ALA A 492 35.53 -16.25 -16.64
N GLU A 493 35.80 -15.21 -17.44
CA GLU A 493 37.12 -14.55 -17.46
C GLU A 493 37.35 -13.80 -16.12
N ASN A 494 36.33 -13.15 -15.54
CA ASN A 494 36.45 -12.42 -14.30
C ASN A 494 36.53 -13.33 -13.06
N ALA A 495 35.96 -14.51 -13.10
CA ALA A 495 36.02 -15.50 -12.00
C ALA A 495 37.44 -16.05 -11.81
N ASN A 496 38.29 -15.99 -12.85
CA ASN A 496 39.65 -16.48 -12.78
C ASN A 496 40.63 -15.34 -12.48
N VAL A 497 40.75 -14.99 -11.18
CA VAL A 497 41.58 -13.86 -10.68
C VAL A 497 43.05 -13.96 -11.11
N ALA A 498 43.62 -15.17 -11.17
CA ALA A 498 44.98 -15.40 -11.60
C ALA A 498 45.16 -15.01 -13.08
N LYS A 499 44.25 -15.44 -13.95
CA LYS A 499 44.28 -15.15 -15.39
C LYS A 499 44.07 -13.65 -15.67
N MET A 500 43.26 -12.98 -14.88
CA MET A 500 43.07 -11.52 -14.96
C MET A 500 44.32 -10.74 -14.54
N ARG A 501 45.02 -11.17 -13.48
CA ARG A 501 46.29 -10.56 -13.05
C ARG A 501 47.34 -10.71 -14.14
N THR A 502 47.49 -11.90 -14.73
CA THR A 502 48.44 -12.16 -15.84
C THR A 502 48.10 -11.34 -17.09
N LYS A 503 46.80 -11.23 -17.45
CA LYS A 503 46.38 -10.44 -18.62
C LYS A 503 46.63 -8.93 -18.43
N LYS A 504 46.40 -8.40 -17.20
CA LYS A 504 46.73 -7.01 -16.84
C LYS A 504 48.25 -6.79 -16.85
N ALA A 505 49.03 -7.69 -16.28
CA ALA A 505 50.47 -7.62 -16.25
C ALA A 505 51.07 -7.61 -17.67
N ASN A 506 50.62 -8.54 -18.54
CA ASN A 506 51.06 -8.59 -19.93
C ASN A 506 50.69 -7.32 -20.71
N LYS A 507 49.49 -6.75 -20.50
CA LYS A 507 49.10 -5.49 -21.16
C LYS A 507 49.95 -4.30 -20.72
N VAL A 508 50.31 -4.23 -19.45
CA VAL A 508 51.22 -3.19 -18.91
C VAL A 508 52.63 -3.40 -19.44
N ALA A 509 53.13 -4.64 -19.44
CA ALA A 509 54.43 -4.98 -19.98
C ALA A 509 54.57 -4.64 -21.49
N THR A 510 53.57 -5.00 -22.29
CA THR A 510 53.54 -4.68 -23.73
C THR A 510 53.53 -3.17 -23.98
N LYS A 511 52.76 -2.41 -23.17
CA LYS A 511 52.71 -0.95 -23.28
C LYS A 511 54.04 -0.30 -22.90
N ARG A 512 54.73 -0.83 -21.85
CA ARG A 512 56.08 -0.37 -21.46
C ARG A 512 57.13 -0.73 -22.49
N MET A 513 57.09 -1.93 -23.05
CA MET A 513 58.01 -2.33 -24.12
C MET A 513 57.88 -1.45 -25.40
N LYS A 514 56.63 -1.11 -25.77
CA LYS A 514 56.40 -0.17 -26.89
C LYS A 514 56.92 1.24 -26.56
N LEU A 515 56.79 1.69 -25.32
CA LEU A 515 57.34 2.98 -24.90
C LEU A 515 58.87 2.95 -24.86
N ALA A 516 59.47 1.88 -24.33
CA ALA A 516 60.90 1.69 -24.33
C ALA A 516 61.48 1.67 -25.76
N GLY A 517 60.81 0.97 -26.70
CA GLY A 517 61.21 0.96 -28.12
C GLY A 517 61.12 2.36 -28.75
N LYS A 518 60.17 3.19 -28.40
CA LYS A 518 60.10 4.58 -28.86
C LYS A 518 61.23 5.43 -28.32
N LEU A 519 61.49 5.35 -26.99
CA LEU A 519 62.57 6.12 -26.35
C LEU A 519 63.95 5.70 -26.83
N LEU A 520 64.14 4.44 -27.23
CA LEU A 520 65.37 3.96 -27.87
C LEU A 520 65.51 4.54 -29.27
N ALA A 521 64.45 4.61 -30.05
CA ALA A 521 64.47 5.18 -31.41
C ALA A 521 64.70 6.72 -31.38
N GLU A 522 64.27 7.41 -30.32
CA GLU A 522 64.45 8.84 -30.06
C GLU A 522 65.81 9.16 -29.41
N ASN A 523 66.68 8.16 -29.22
CA ASN A 523 68.04 8.23 -28.64
C ASN A 523 68.10 8.93 -27.24
N SER A 524 67.00 8.90 -26.49
CA SER A 524 66.89 9.50 -25.16
C SER A 524 67.29 8.50 -24.06
N LYS A 525 68.59 8.36 -23.81
CA LYS A 525 69.20 7.37 -22.88
C LYS A 525 68.70 7.49 -21.45
N GLU A 526 68.59 8.69 -20.91
CA GLU A 526 68.14 8.91 -19.53
C GLU A 526 66.69 8.48 -19.28
N ALA A 527 65.77 8.80 -20.19
CA ALA A 527 64.37 8.40 -20.09
C ALA A 527 64.17 6.87 -20.27
N PHE A 528 65.00 6.24 -21.11
CA PHE A 528 65.03 4.78 -21.29
C PHE A 528 65.51 4.05 -20.03
N LEU A 529 66.61 4.53 -19.42
CA LEU A 529 67.14 3.97 -18.18
C LEU A 529 66.20 4.15 -16.99
N SER A 530 65.54 5.30 -16.89
CA SER A 530 64.51 5.56 -15.88
C SER A 530 63.30 4.61 -16.00
N LEU A 531 62.89 4.28 -17.24
CA LEU A 531 61.76 3.36 -17.47
C LEU A 531 62.11 1.91 -17.10
N ILE A 532 63.39 1.48 -17.23
CA ILE A 532 63.85 0.15 -16.83
C ILE A 532 64.02 0.04 -15.33
N HIS A 533 64.52 1.08 -14.68
CA HIS A 533 64.72 1.08 -13.21
C HIS A 533 63.41 0.97 -12.40
N ILE A 534 62.28 1.46 -12.95
CA ILE A 534 60.95 1.34 -12.31
C ILE A 534 60.39 -0.11 -12.46
N SER A 535 61.05 -1.01 -13.17
CA SER A 535 60.56 -2.39 -13.41
C SER A 535 61.15 -3.45 -12.47
N GLU A 536 62.02 -3.10 -11.56
CA GLU A 536 62.47 -4.04 -10.53
C GLU A 536 61.41 -4.18 -9.41
N PRO A 537 60.92 -5.39 -9.09
CA PRO A 537 60.02 -5.61 -7.99
C PRO A 537 60.79 -5.48 -6.66
N THR A 538 60.36 -4.53 -5.82
CA THR A 538 60.65 -4.54 -4.38
C THR A 538 59.81 -5.61 -3.70
#